data_a09803757b6a0a1f9c161731c4a6b0c3
#
_entry.id   a09803757b6a0a1f9c161731c4a6b0c3
#
_cell.length_a   1.000
_cell.length_b   1.000
_cell.length_c   1.000
_cell.angle_alpha   90.00
_cell.angle_beta   90.00
_cell.angle_gamma   90.00
#
_symmetry.space_group_name_H-M   'P 1'
#
loop_
_entity.id
_entity.type
_entity.pdbx_description
1 polymer ?
#
loop_
_entity_poly.entity_id
_entity_poly.type
_entity_poly.pdbx_seq_one_letter_code
_entity_poly.pdbx_strand_id
1 'polypeptide(L)'
;MNDITSIAKDFNTFAKDKGVTSTQLGDYQKHANGLLMPMAMTPNIIEERQMNAVSMDVFSRLMMDRIIFLGTGIDDMVANVINAQLLFLESVDSKKDITIYINSPGGSVYAGLGIYDVMQLVSPDIATVNTGIAASMAYVLAVSGAKKKRHSLPHARYMQHQPLGGAQGQASDIEITAREIQKLKKELYEIIALHTGQTYDKVYADCDRDHWMTASEAKEYGCIDGVLGKEKK
;
A
#
# COMPACT_ATOMS: atom_id res chain seq x y z
N MET A 1 30.62 17.82 22.20
CA MET A 1 29.53 16.91 21.96
C MET A 1 28.51 17.14 23.08
N ASN A 2 27.44 17.91 22.82
CA ASN A 2 26.37 18.06 23.79
C ASN A 2 25.57 16.75 23.82
N ASP A 3 25.54 16.17 25.01
CA ASP A 3 24.88 14.91 25.27
C ASP A 3 23.36 15.01 24.94
N ILE A 4 22.85 14.21 24.04
CA ILE A 4 21.43 14.17 23.64
C ILE A 4 20.52 14.00 24.87
N THR A 5 21.00 13.34 25.91
CA THR A 5 20.32 13.18 27.19
C THR A 5 20.12 14.50 27.95
N SER A 6 21.04 15.47 27.82
CA SER A 6 20.90 16.79 28.44
C SER A 6 19.83 17.64 27.73
N ILE A 7 19.79 17.60 26.41
CA ILE A 7 18.82 18.33 25.58
C ILE A 7 17.39 17.83 25.84
N ALA A 8 17.21 16.50 25.95
CA ALA A 8 15.89 15.91 26.27
C ALA A 8 15.40 16.29 27.69
N LYS A 9 16.33 16.45 28.66
CA LYS A 9 16.03 16.86 30.02
C LYS A 9 15.61 18.33 30.08
N ASP A 10 16.32 19.20 29.35
CA ASP A 10 16.00 20.61 29.24
C ASP A 10 14.68 20.87 28.56
N PHE A 11 14.34 20.11 27.49
CA PHE A 11 13.05 20.18 26.81
C PHE A 11 11.89 19.75 27.72
N ASN A 12 12.05 18.68 28.48
CA ASN A 12 11.01 18.19 29.41
C ASN A 12 10.75 19.21 30.55
N THR A 13 11.79 19.90 31.02
CA THR A 13 11.68 20.94 32.03
C THR A 13 10.96 22.17 31.46
N PHE A 14 11.34 22.61 30.27
CA PHE A 14 10.71 23.73 29.57
C PHE A 14 9.21 23.44 29.26
N ALA A 15 8.86 22.24 28.83
CA ALA A 15 7.49 21.86 28.53
C ALA A 15 6.61 21.91 29.80
N LYS A 16 7.11 21.43 30.94
CA LYS A 16 6.44 21.52 32.26
C LYS A 16 6.21 22.96 32.69
N ASP A 17 7.19 23.82 32.53
CA ASP A 17 7.10 25.24 32.87
C ASP A 17 6.07 25.99 32.01
N LYS A 18 5.75 25.46 30.82
CA LYS A 18 4.70 25.95 29.90
C LYS A 18 3.35 25.29 30.11
N GLY A 19 3.16 24.48 31.16
CA GLY A 19 1.89 23.84 31.50
C GLY A 19 1.54 22.63 30.65
N VAL A 20 2.50 22.08 29.88
CA VAL A 20 2.29 20.83 29.13
C VAL A 20 2.30 19.66 30.09
N THR A 21 1.22 18.88 30.15
CA THR A 21 1.10 17.72 31.03
C THR A 21 2.02 16.58 30.57
N SER A 22 2.42 15.72 31.53
CA SER A 22 3.24 14.53 31.21
C SER A 22 2.54 13.57 30.22
N THR A 23 1.20 13.54 30.20
CA THR A 23 0.42 12.76 29.26
C THR A 23 0.52 13.33 27.84
N GLN A 24 0.34 14.63 27.67
CA GLN A 24 0.49 15.32 26.39
C GLN A 24 1.92 15.20 25.82
N LEU A 25 2.92 15.27 26.71
CA LEU A 25 4.31 15.08 26.32
C LEU A 25 4.59 13.64 25.88
N GLY A 26 4.01 12.66 26.58
CA GLY A 26 4.10 11.24 26.25
C GLY A 26 3.41 10.91 24.91
N ASP A 27 2.26 11.51 24.63
CA ASP A 27 1.56 11.34 23.38
C ASP A 27 2.30 12.01 22.21
N TYR A 28 2.88 13.18 22.42
CA TYR A 28 3.75 13.82 21.44
C TYR A 28 5.00 12.96 21.14
N GLN A 29 5.65 12.41 22.18
CA GLN A 29 6.83 11.54 22.01
C GLN A 29 6.47 10.24 21.28
N LYS A 30 5.31 9.63 21.55
CA LYS A 30 4.81 8.46 20.80
C LYS A 30 4.56 8.80 19.33
N HIS A 31 3.96 9.97 19.06
CA HIS A 31 3.73 10.44 17.69
C HIS A 31 5.04 10.73 16.96
N ALA A 32 5.94 11.46 17.60
CA ALA A 32 7.26 11.78 17.05
C ALA A 32 8.10 10.50 16.80
N ASN A 33 8.09 9.53 17.72
CA ASN A 33 8.76 8.25 17.53
C ASN A 33 8.09 7.40 16.43
N GLY A 34 6.76 7.46 16.29
CA GLY A 34 6.04 6.82 15.19
C GLY A 34 6.39 7.39 13.81
N LEU A 35 6.65 8.70 13.74
CA LEU A 35 7.11 9.38 12.51
C LEU A 35 8.59 9.11 12.20
N LEU A 36 9.41 8.82 13.23
CA LEU A 36 10.85 8.56 13.08
C LEU A 36 11.16 7.09 12.78
N MET A 37 10.28 6.15 13.18
CA MET A 37 10.50 4.71 12.99
C MET A 37 10.64 4.27 11.52
N PRO A 38 9.82 4.75 10.57
CA PRO A 38 10.00 4.39 9.16
C PRO A 38 11.32 4.90 8.57
N MET A 39 11.79 6.07 8.99
CA MET A 39 13.05 6.65 8.50
C MET A 39 14.30 5.97 9.06
N ALA A 40 14.22 5.37 10.25
CA ALA A 40 15.34 4.68 10.88
C ALA A 40 15.59 3.28 10.32
N MET A 41 14.65 2.70 9.57
CA MET A 41 14.77 1.35 8.99
C MET A 41 15.23 1.34 7.52
N THR A 42 15.31 2.49 6.86
CA THR A 42 15.78 2.56 5.47
C THR A 42 17.26 2.92 5.45
N PRO A 43 18.15 2.00 4.99
CA PRO A 43 19.56 2.32 4.87
C PRO A 43 19.77 3.39 3.80
N ASN A 44 20.59 4.40 4.13
CA ASN A 44 21.04 5.35 3.15
C ASN A 44 22.16 4.72 2.32
N ILE A 45 22.12 4.96 1.02
CA ILE A 45 23.17 4.60 0.06
C ILE A 45 23.87 5.87 -0.43
N ILE A 46 25.14 5.73 -0.78
CA ILE A 46 25.91 6.77 -1.46
C ILE A 46 26.09 6.33 -2.90
N GLU A 47 25.55 7.10 -3.85
CA GLU A 47 25.72 6.86 -5.28
C GLU A 47 26.70 7.91 -5.82
N GLU A 48 27.85 7.46 -6.34
CA GLU A 48 28.81 8.32 -7.04
C GLU A 48 28.31 8.60 -8.46
N ARG A 49 27.96 9.83 -8.75
CA ARG A 49 27.73 10.32 -10.11
C ARG A 49 28.89 11.21 -10.51
N GLN A 50 29.21 11.25 -11.79
CA GLN A 50 30.44 11.80 -12.40
C GLN A 50 31.04 13.10 -11.80
N MET A 51 30.33 13.83 -10.94
CA MET A 51 30.85 15.02 -10.26
C MET A 51 30.39 15.22 -8.80
N ASN A 52 29.45 14.38 -8.26
CA ASN A 52 28.98 14.54 -6.86
C ASN A 52 28.48 13.22 -6.29
N ALA A 53 28.84 12.91 -5.04
CA ALA A 53 28.23 11.85 -4.26
C ALA A 53 26.90 12.34 -3.68
N VAL A 54 25.80 11.61 -3.95
CA VAL A 54 24.47 11.92 -3.41
C VAL A 54 24.07 10.82 -2.44
N SER A 55 23.77 11.21 -1.19
CA SER A 55 23.18 10.28 -0.21
C SER A 55 21.66 10.28 -0.40
N MET A 56 21.08 9.12 -0.59
CA MET A 56 19.62 8.93 -0.67
C MET A 56 19.23 7.62 0.00
N ASP A 57 17.98 7.51 0.45
CA ASP A 57 17.47 6.24 0.97
C ASP A 57 17.22 5.24 -0.17
N VAL A 58 17.17 3.95 0.16
CA VAL A 58 17.07 2.88 -0.82
C VAL A 58 15.75 2.91 -1.60
N PHE A 59 14.64 3.34 -0.99
CA PHE A 59 13.36 3.44 -1.69
C PHE A 59 13.36 4.57 -2.71
N SER A 60 13.94 5.72 -2.35
CA SER A 60 14.15 6.83 -3.29
C SER A 60 15.03 6.40 -4.47
N ARG A 61 16.08 5.61 -4.22
CA ARG A 61 16.92 5.08 -5.29
C ARG A 61 16.17 4.11 -6.21
N LEU A 62 15.39 3.21 -5.66
CA LEU A 62 14.57 2.28 -6.43
C LEU A 62 13.47 2.99 -7.22
N MET A 63 12.88 4.05 -6.67
CA MET A 63 11.90 4.88 -7.39
C MET A 63 12.50 5.51 -8.65
N MET A 64 13.80 5.83 -8.68
CA MET A 64 14.48 6.26 -9.92
C MET A 64 14.49 5.16 -11.00
N ASP A 65 14.45 3.90 -10.61
CA ASP A 65 14.29 2.74 -11.50
C ASP A 65 12.79 2.37 -11.70
N ARG A 66 11.89 3.30 -11.33
CA ARG A 66 10.43 3.16 -11.48
C ARG A 66 9.83 2.03 -10.64
N ILE A 67 10.40 1.78 -9.48
CA ILE A 67 9.96 0.76 -8.52
C ILE A 67 9.35 1.43 -7.30
N ILE A 68 8.11 1.07 -6.99
CA ILE A 68 7.35 1.52 -5.81
C ILE A 68 7.11 0.32 -4.88
N PHE A 69 7.12 0.55 -3.57
CA PHE A 69 6.79 -0.47 -2.58
C PHE A 69 5.51 -0.13 -1.83
N LEU A 70 4.54 -1.04 -1.87
CA LEU A 70 3.39 -1.09 -0.97
C LEU A 70 3.63 -2.20 0.06
N GLY A 71 4.39 -1.88 1.11
CA GLY A 71 4.89 -2.84 2.12
C GLY A 71 4.20 -2.74 3.49
N THR A 72 3.05 -2.07 3.58
CA THR A 72 2.34 -1.82 4.84
C THR A 72 0.82 -1.80 4.63
N GLY A 73 0.05 -1.59 5.70
CA GLY A 73 -1.40 -1.34 5.61
C GLY A 73 -1.71 -0.09 4.78
N ILE A 74 -2.87 -0.10 4.12
CA ILE A 74 -3.33 1.01 3.27
C ILE A 74 -4.16 1.97 4.10
N ASP A 75 -3.66 3.20 4.24
CA ASP A 75 -4.35 4.35 4.82
C ASP A 75 -4.22 5.56 3.87
N ASP A 76 -4.78 6.70 4.28
CA ASP A 76 -4.75 7.91 3.47
C ASP A 76 -3.33 8.44 3.23
N MET A 77 -2.42 8.27 4.19
CA MET A 77 -1.02 8.71 4.05
C MET A 77 -0.31 7.85 3.01
N VAL A 78 -0.42 6.54 3.11
CA VAL A 78 0.16 5.58 2.15
C VAL A 78 -0.40 5.82 0.76
N ALA A 79 -1.72 6.04 0.62
CA ALA A 79 -2.34 6.33 -0.66
C ALA A 79 -1.81 7.62 -1.28
N ASN A 80 -1.71 8.69 -0.51
CA ASN A 80 -1.16 9.96 -0.98
C ASN A 80 0.29 9.82 -1.46
N VAL A 81 1.13 9.07 -0.74
CA VAL A 81 2.52 8.84 -1.13
C VAL A 81 2.60 8.05 -2.45
N ILE A 82 1.85 6.94 -2.57
CA ILE A 82 1.86 6.11 -3.78
C ILE A 82 1.32 6.89 -4.98
N ASN A 83 0.22 7.62 -4.80
CA ASN A 83 -0.36 8.45 -5.86
C ASN A 83 0.62 9.53 -6.33
N ALA A 84 1.30 10.22 -5.40
CA ALA A 84 2.32 11.19 -5.73
C ALA A 84 3.49 10.57 -6.51
N GLN A 85 3.93 9.36 -6.12
CA GLN A 85 5.00 8.63 -6.82
C GLN A 85 4.56 8.22 -8.24
N LEU A 86 3.35 7.72 -8.42
CA LEU A 86 2.81 7.35 -9.74
C LEU A 86 2.76 8.56 -10.68
N LEU A 87 2.17 9.68 -10.23
CA LEU A 87 2.07 10.92 -10.99
C LEU A 87 3.46 11.51 -11.30
N PHE A 88 4.39 11.47 -10.35
CA PHE A 88 5.76 11.90 -10.58
C PHE A 88 6.45 11.05 -11.65
N LEU A 89 6.37 9.73 -11.56
CA LEU A 89 6.99 8.83 -12.52
C LEU A 89 6.37 8.96 -13.92
N GLU A 90 5.06 9.19 -14.03
CA GLU A 90 4.42 9.53 -15.30
C GLU A 90 5.01 10.83 -15.91
N SER A 91 5.17 11.87 -15.08
CA SER A 91 5.72 13.16 -15.53
C SER A 91 7.17 13.05 -16.03
N VAL A 92 7.95 12.09 -15.49
CA VAL A 92 9.34 11.84 -15.90
C VAL A 92 9.42 11.09 -17.24
N ASP A 93 8.61 10.04 -17.39
CA ASP A 93 8.54 9.25 -18.63
C ASP A 93 7.19 8.52 -18.71
N SER A 94 6.31 8.97 -19.57
CA SER A 94 4.95 8.42 -19.73
C SER A 94 4.90 7.12 -20.55
N LYS A 95 6.04 6.61 -21.03
CA LYS A 95 6.08 5.42 -21.90
C LYS A 95 6.66 4.18 -21.23
N LYS A 96 7.41 4.37 -20.15
CA LYS A 96 8.05 3.24 -19.44
C LYS A 96 7.15 2.76 -18.30
N ASP A 97 7.06 1.45 -18.14
CA ASP A 97 6.31 0.81 -17.06
C ASP A 97 6.74 1.29 -15.69
N ILE A 98 5.80 1.23 -14.75
CA ILE A 98 6.05 1.40 -13.32
C ILE A 98 5.75 0.07 -12.64
N THR A 99 6.63 -0.39 -11.75
CA THR A 99 6.43 -1.65 -11.01
C THR A 99 6.10 -1.38 -9.56
N ILE A 100 4.98 -1.92 -9.08
CA ILE A 100 4.61 -1.88 -7.67
C ILE A 100 4.87 -3.25 -7.03
N TYR A 101 5.78 -3.29 -6.07
CA TYR A 101 6.01 -4.46 -5.21
C TYR A 101 5.06 -4.41 -4.02
N ILE A 102 4.27 -5.46 -3.84
CA ILE A 102 3.18 -5.51 -2.85
C ILE A 102 3.49 -6.54 -1.78
N ASN A 103 3.41 -6.11 -0.52
CA ASN A 103 3.42 -6.97 0.68
C ASN A 103 2.54 -6.29 1.74
N SER A 104 1.22 -6.38 1.58
CA SER A 104 0.26 -5.59 2.36
C SER A 104 -0.96 -6.41 2.77
N PRO A 105 -1.43 -6.26 4.00
CA PRO A 105 -2.68 -6.87 4.47
C PRO A 105 -3.94 -6.17 3.93
N GLY A 106 -3.82 -5.08 3.16
CA GLY A 106 -4.92 -4.23 2.77
C GLY A 106 -5.15 -3.08 3.74
N GLY A 107 -6.36 -2.57 3.83
CA GLY A 107 -6.70 -1.43 4.70
C GLY A 107 -7.91 -0.65 4.20
N SER A 108 -7.87 0.68 4.27
CA SER A 108 -8.95 1.57 3.89
C SER A 108 -9.37 1.38 2.44
N VAL A 109 -10.66 1.11 2.22
CA VAL A 109 -11.22 0.93 0.87
C VAL A 109 -11.13 2.21 0.06
N TYR A 110 -11.48 3.37 0.64
CA TYR A 110 -11.42 4.65 -0.08
C TYR A 110 -9.99 5.03 -0.47
N ALA A 111 -9.03 4.87 0.45
CA ALA A 111 -7.62 5.11 0.17
C ALA A 111 -7.10 4.19 -0.95
N GLY A 112 -7.50 2.91 -0.91
CA GLY A 112 -7.12 1.94 -1.94
C GLY A 112 -7.79 2.17 -3.29
N LEU A 113 -9.05 2.57 -3.34
CA LEU A 113 -9.71 2.97 -4.59
C LEU A 113 -9.03 4.20 -5.20
N GLY A 114 -8.59 5.16 -4.38
CA GLY A 114 -7.79 6.29 -4.87
C GLY A 114 -6.48 5.86 -5.52
N ILE A 115 -5.79 4.83 -4.97
CA ILE A 115 -4.60 4.25 -5.61
C ILE A 115 -4.99 3.55 -6.92
N TYR A 116 -6.06 2.74 -6.89
CA TYR A 116 -6.56 2.02 -8.06
C TYR A 116 -6.84 2.97 -9.22
N ASP A 117 -7.58 4.04 -8.96
CA ASP A 117 -7.94 5.01 -9.99
C ASP A 117 -6.71 5.68 -10.60
N VAL A 118 -5.72 6.06 -9.79
CA VAL A 118 -4.46 6.62 -10.29
C VAL A 118 -3.67 5.59 -11.09
N MET A 119 -3.64 4.31 -10.66
CA MET A 119 -3.02 3.23 -11.46
C MET A 119 -3.67 3.07 -12.85
N GLN A 120 -4.98 3.28 -12.96
CA GLN A 120 -5.69 3.21 -14.24
C GLN A 120 -5.59 4.51 -15.06
N LEU A 121 -5.39 5.66 -14.40
CA LEU A 121 -5.34 6.98 -15.03
C LEU A 121 -4.00 7.24 -15.74
N VAL A 122 -2.88 6.88 -15.11
CA VAL A 122 -1.55 7.17 -15.63
C VAL A 122 -1.27 6.41 -16.93
N SER A 123 -0.55 7.05 -17.85
CA SER A 123 -0.25 6.49 -19.17
C SER A 123 0.69 5.27 -19.16
N PRO A 124 1.70 5.17 -18.27
CA PRO A 124 2.53 3.98 -18.13
C PRO A 124 1.72 2.75 -17.72
N ASP A 125 2.04 1.58 -18.26
CA ASP A 125 1.53 0.33 -17.71
C ASP A 125 2.04 0.11 -16.29
N ILE A 126 1.15 -0.25 -15.39
CA ILE A 126 1.50 -0.57 -14.01
C ILE A 126 1.68 -2.08 -13.86
N ALA A 127 2.91 -2.52 -13.66
CA ALA A 127 3.21 -3.89 -13.31
C ALA A 127 3.07 -4.11 -11.80
N THR A 128 2.55 -5.26 -11.37
CA THR A 128 2.40 -5.61 -9.95
C THR A 128 3.15 -6.90 -9.64
N VAL A 129 3.83 -6.93 -8.48
CA VAL A 129 4.57 -8.09 -8.01
C VAL A 129 4.26 -8.35 -6.54
N ASN A 130 3.51 -9.40 -6.23
CA ASN A 130 3.29 -9.81 -4.83
C ASN A 130 4.53 -10.52 -4.29
N THR A 131 5.13 -9.96 -3.22
CA THR A 131 6.36 -10.49 -2.62
C THR A 131 6.14 -11.28 -1.33
N GLY A 132 4.95 -11.18 -0.74
CA GLY A 132 4.62 -11.87 0.51
C GLY A 132 3.13 -12.08 0.65
N ILE A 133 2.40 -11.03 0.93
CA ILE A 133 0.94 -11.05 1.04
C ILE A 133 0.29 -9.93 0.24
N ALA A 134 -0.78 -10.23 -0.45
CA ALA A 134 -1.71 -9.27 -1.02
C ALA A 134 -3.11 -9.64 -0.55
N ALA A 135 -3.60 -8.98 0.50
CA ALA A 135 -4.89 -9.31 1.12
C ALA A 135 -5.85 -8.13 1.07
N SER A 136 -7.16 -8.42 1.03
CA SER A 136 -8.22 -7.41 1.10
C SER A 136 -8.02 -6.31 0.03
N MET A 137 -7.97 -5.04 0.38
CA MET A 137 -7.76 -3.95 -0.59
C MET A 137 -6.42 -4.08 -1.35
N ALA A 138 -5.36 -4.61 -0.74
CA ALA A 138 -4.10 -4.86 -1.45
C ALA A 138 -4.22 -5.98 -2.49
N TYR A 139 -5.12 -6.96 -2.30
CA TYR A 139 -5.47 -7.93 -3.34
C TYR A 139 -6.07 -7.24 -4.56
N VAL A 140 -7.01 -6.31 -4.35
CA VAL A 140 -7.62 -5.54 -5.45
C VAL A 140 -6.54 -4.82 -6.26
N LEU A 141 -5.60 -4.14 -5.60
CA LEU A 141 -4.48 -3.47 -6.29
C LEU A 141 -3.56 -4.46 -7.03
N ALA A 142 -3.27 -5.61 -6.43
CA ALA A 142 -2.39 -6.61 -7.04
C ALA A 142 -2.96 -7.18 -8.34
N VAL A 143 -4.28 -7.45 -8.39
CA VAL A 143 -4.94 -7.98 -9.59
C VAL A 143 -5.18 -6.91 -10.66
N SER A 144 -5.13 -5.63 -10.28
CA SER A 144 -5.44 -4.48 -11.15
C SER A 144 -4.25 -3.97 -11.98
N GLY A 145 -3.10 -4.62 -11.90
CA GLY A 145 -1.98 -4.36 -12.80
C GLY A 145 -2.30 -4.62 -14.27
N ALA A 146 -1.49 -4.07 -15.16
CA ALA A 146 -1.64 -4.24 -16.59
C ALA A 146 -1.56 -5.73 -16.98
N LYS A 147 -2.40 -6.14 -17.95
CA LYS A 147 -2.42 -7.54 -18.44
C LYS A 147 -1.03 -7.99 -18.88
N LYS A 148 -0.66 -9.21 -18.51
CA LYS A 148 0.64 -9.85 -18.72
C LYS A 148 1.79 -9.28 -17.87
N LYS A 149 1.50 -8.32 -16.95
CA LYS A 149 2.50 -7.67 -16.08
C LYS A 149 2.18 -7.86 -14.58
N ARG A 150 1.26 -8.78 -14.25
CA ARG A 150 0.91 -9.13 -12.86
C ARG A 150 1.65 -10.39 -12.46
N HIS A 151 2.52 -10.28 -11.46
CA HIS A 151 3.40 -11.38 -11.07
C HIS A 151 3.35 -11.64 -9.56
N SER A 152 3.86 -12.80 -9.18
CA SER A 152 3.97 -13.24 -7.79
C SER A 152 5.27 -13.96 -7.53
N LEU A 153 5.80 -13.85 -6.31
CA LEU A 153 6.83 -14.78 -5.85
C LEU A 153 6.18 -16.12 -5.45
N PRO A 154 6.92 -17.25 -5.47
CA PRO A 154 6.36 -18.60 -5.32
C PRO A 154 5.62 -18.85 -4.01
N HIS A 155 6.06 -18.21 -2.93
CA HIS A 155 5.50 -18.40 -1.59
C HIS A 155 4.51 -17.31 -1.16
N ALA A 156 4.25 -16.34 -2.03
CA ALA A 156 3.29 -15.28 -1.76
C ALA A 156 1.85 -15.82 -1.63
N ARG A 157 1.02 -15.08 -0.92
CA ARG A 157 -0.38 -15.41 -0.66
C ARG A 157 -1.28 -14.29 -1.13
N TYR A 158 -2.46 -14.66 -1.54
CA TYR A 158 -3.55 -13.77 -1.90
C TYR A 158 -4.74 -14.04 -1.03
N MET A 159 -5.48 -13.00 -0.65
CA MET A 159 -6.73 -13.17 0.07
C MET A 159 -7.74 -12.13 -0.39
N GLN A 160 -8.89 -12.60 -0.85
CA GLN A 160 -10.05 -11.78 -1.14
C GLN A 160 -11.16 -12.03 -0.13
N HIS A 161 -11.87 -11.00 0.23
CA HIS A 161 -13.06 -11.06 1.08
C HIS A 161 -13.95 -9.84 0.90
N GLN A 162 -15.16 -9.88 1.47
CA GLN A 162 -16.05 -8.73 1.46
C GLN A 162 -15.50 -7.57 2.31
N PRO A 163 -15.85 -6.31 1.98
CA PRO A 163 -15.43 -5.17 2.78
C PRO A 163 -15.99 -5.27 4.20
N LEU A 164 -15.14 -4.97 5.18
CA LEU A 164 -15.55 -4.84 6.58
C LEU A 164 -15.99 -3.41 6.85
N GLY A 165 -17.09 -3.25 7.57
CA GLY A 165 -17.60 -1.94 7.96
C GLY A 165 -18.59 -2.05 9.09
N GLY A 166 -18.85 -0.93 9.75
CA GLY A 166 -19.83 -0.82 10.82
C GLY A 166 -20.34 0.62 10.93
N ALA A 167 -21.51 0.79 11.55
CA ALA A 167 -22.09 2.09 11.80
C ALA A 167 -22.67 2.15 13.23
N GLN A 168 -22.59 3.33 13.82
CA GLN A 168 -23.22 3.67 15.09
C GLN A 168 -23.90 5.02 14.93
N GLY A 169 -25.02 5.21 15.61
CA GLY A 169 -25.76 6.45 15.57
C GLY A 169 -27.27 6.24 15.47
N GLN A 170 -27.98 7.21 14.89
CA GLN A 170 -29.42 7.11 14.66
C GLN A 170 -29.72 6.06 13.57
N ALA A 171 -30.90 5.47 13.60
CA ALA A 171 -31.31 4.43 12.66
C ALA A 171 -31.10 4.86 11.18
N SER A 172 -31.46 6.09 10.84
CA SER A 172 -31.26 6.62 9.49
C SER A 172 -29.78 6.70 9.08
N ASP A 173 -28.87 7.06 10.00
CA ASP A 173 -27.43 7.14 9.73
C ASP A 173 -26.83 5.74 9.52
N ILE A 174 -27.31 4.75 10.28
CA ILE A 174 -26.94 3.35 10.12
C ILE A 174 -27.37 2.84 8.73
N GLU A 175 -28.61 3.15 8.31
CA GLU A 175 -29.09 2.76 6.97
C GLU A 175 -28.32 3.41 5.83
N ILE A 176 -27.94 4.70 5.97
CA ILE A 176 -27.13 5.39 4.96
C ILE A 176 -25.77 4.73 4.83
N THR A 177 -25.10 4.47 5.97
CA THR A 177 -23.80 3.81 5.99
C THR A 177 -23.86 2.38 5.45
N ALA A 178 -24.89 1.61 5.81
CA ALA A 178 -25.08 0.27 5.29
C ALA A 178 -25.27 0.26 3.76
N ARG A 179 -26.03 1.19 3.22
CA ARG A 179 -26.19 1.34 1.76
C ARG A 179 -24.87 1.69 1.07
N GLU A 180 -24.06 2.54 1.66
CA GLU A 180 -22.74 2.89 1.12
C GLU A 180 -21.78 1.67 1.12
N ILE A 181 -21.73 0.91 2.21
CA ILE A 181 -20.94 -0.33 2.27
C ILE A 181 -21.38 -1.32 1.18
N GLN A 182 -22.69 -1.45 0.91
CA GLN A 182 -23.17 -2.32 -0.17
C GLN A 182 -22.77 -1.84 -1.56
N LYS A 183 -22.71 -0.53 -1.81
CA LYS A 183 -22.20 0.02 -3.07
C LYS A 183 -20.72 -0.29 -3.24
N LEU A 184 -19.90 -0.01 -2.22
CA LEU A 184 -18.47 -0.35 -2.23
C LEU A 184 -18.23 -1.84 -2.45
N LYS A 185 -19.02 -2.71 -1.80
CA LYS A 185 -18.94 -4.17 -2.02
C LYS A 185 -19.16 -4.51 -3.49
N LYS A 186 -20.20 -3.95 -4.09
CA LYS A 186 -20.50 -4.19 -5.51
C LYS A 186 -19.37 -3.71 -6.41
N GLU A 187 -18.89 -2.50 -6.21
CA GLU A 187 -17.81 -1.87 -6.98
C GLU A 187 -16.51 -2.68 -6.93
N LEU A 188 -16.09 -3.08 -5.72
CA LEU A 188 -14.89 -3.92 -5.55
C LEU A 188 -15.02 -5.26 -6.28
N TYR A 189 -16.20 -5.88 -6.24
CA TYR A 189 -16.42 -7.16 -6.93
C TYR A 189 -16.43 -7.01 -8.45
N GLU A 190 -16.97 -5.90 -8.97
CA GLU A 190 -16.91 -5.57 -10.39
C GLU A 190 -15.45 -5.34 -10.84
N ILE A 191 -14.63 -4.65 -10.05
CA ILE A 191 -13.19 -4.45 -10.30
C ILE A 191 -12.47 -5.80 -10.33
N ILE A 192 -12.68 -6.66 -9.30
CA ILE A 192 -12.05 -7.98 -9.24
C ILE A 192 -12.46 -8.82 -10.46
N ALA A 193 -13.76 -8.88 -10.79
CA ALA A 193 -14.25 -9.62 -11.94
C ALA A 193 -13.62 -9.13 -13.26
N LEU A 194 -13.54 -7.81 -13.44
CA LEU A 194 -12.93 -7.19 -14.63
C LEU A 194 -11.47 -7.63 -14.83
N HIS A 195 -10.67 -7.60 -13.76
CA HIS A 195 -9.23 -7.85 -13.85
C HIS A 195 -8.87 -9.34 -13.85
N THR A 196 -9.66 -10.18 -13.17
CA THR A 196 -9.41 -11.63 -13.09
C THR A 196 -10.05 -12.42 -14.24
N GLY A 197 -11.06 -11.85 -14.92
CA GLY A 197 -11.86 -12.53 -15.92
C GLY A 197 -12.90 -13.50 -15.33
N GLN A 198 -13.09 -13.48 -14.01
CA GLN A 198 -14.16 -14.24 -13.35
C GLN A 198 -15.51 -13.56 -13.53
N THR A 199 -16.58 -14.31 -13.36
CA THR A 199 -17.93 -13.73 -13.30
C THR A 199 -18.17 -13.02 -11.97
N TYR A 200 -19.02 -11.99 -11.98
CA TYR A 200 -19.41 -11.28 -10.75
C TYR A 200 -19.96 -12.25 -9.69
N ASP A 201 -20.82 -13.21 -10.08
CA ASP A 201 -21.43 -14.17 -9.16
C ASP A 201 -20.39 -15.08 -8.50
N LYS A 202 -19.34 -15.48 -9.25
CA LYS A 202 -18.24 -16.25 -8.70
C LYS A 202 -17.44 -15.43 -7.69
N VAL A 203 -17.09 -14.20 -8.03
CA VAL A 203 -16.39 -13.28 -7.10
C VAL A 203 -17.23 -13.04 -5.86
N TYR A 204 -18.55 -12.84 -6.03
CA TYR A 204 -19.48 -12.64 -4.91
C TYR A 204 -19.51 -13.84 -3.96
N ALA A 205 -19.54 -15.06 -4.48
CA ALA A 205 -19.52 -16.29 -3.70
C ALA A 205 -18.17 -16.51 -2.99
N ASP A 206 -17.07 -16.28 -3.69
CA ASP A 206 -15.71 -16.50 -3.18
C ASP A 206 -15.34 -15.45 -2.10
N CYS A 207 -15.82 -14.23 -2.21
CA CYS A 207 -15.56 -13.15 -1.25
C CYS A 207 -16.46 -13.17 0.00
N ASP A 208 -17.40 -14.14 0.12
CA ASP A 208 -18.28 -14.19 1.31
C ASP A 208 -17.51 -14.40 2.62
N ARG A 209 -16.41 -15.14 2.53
CA ARG A 209 -15.44 -15.35 3.62
C ARG A 209 -14.02 -15.18 3.07
N ASP A 210 -13.03 -15.19 3.97
CA ASP A 210 -11.62 -15.11 3.59
C ASP A 210 -11.27 -16.24 2.61
N HIS A 211 -11.07 -15.89 1.36
CA HIS A 211 -10.67 -16.82 0.31
C HIS A 211 -9.17 -16.67 0.05
N TRP A 212 -8.41 -17.60 0.61
CA TRP A 212 -6.96 -17.65 0.50
C TRP A 212 -6.50 -18.43 -0.73
N MET A 213 -5.50 -17.90 -1.42
CA MET A 213 -4.89 -18.53 -2.59
C MET A 213 -3.36 -18.49 -2.48
N THR A 214 -2.72 -19.58 -2.87
CA THR A 214 -1.30 -19.63 -3.19
C THR A 214 -1.03 -18.90 -4.51
N ALA A 215 0.26 -18.67 -4.84
CA ALA A 215 0.62 -18.07 -6.12
C ALA A 215 0.13 -18.88 -7.34
N SER A 216 0.12 -20.21 -7.26
CA SER A 216 -0.38 -21.08 -8.33
C SER A 216 -1.89 -20.97 -8.49
N GLU A 217 -2.65 -21.04 -7.39
CA GLU A 217 -4.11 -20.88 -7.40
C GLU A 217 -4.52 -19.48 -7.87
N ALA A 218 -3.79 -18.44 -7.47
CA ALA A 218 -4.02 -17.08 -7.93
C ALA A 218 -3.80 -16.93 -9.45
N LYS A 219 -2.84 -17.66 -10.02
CA LYS A 219 -2.65 -17.71 -11.47
C LYS A 219 -3.80 -18.42 -12.17
N GLU A 220 -4.25 -19.56 -11.65
CA GLU A 220 -5.39 -20.31 -12.19
C GLU A 220 -6.69 -19.50 -12.10
N TYR A 221 -6.84 -18.73 -11.03
CA TYR A 221 -7.99 -17.84 -10.84
C TYR A 221 -7.97 -16.63 -11.79
N GLY A 222 -6.83 -16.29 -12.37
CA GLY A 222 -6.67 -15.13 -13.25
C GLY A 222 -6.21 -13.84 -12.52
N CYS A 223 -5.82 -13.96 -11.25
CA CYS A 223 -5.31 -12.83 -10.47
C CYS A 223 -3.98 -12.31 -11.01
N ILE A 224 -3.14 -13.22 -11.51
CA ILE A 224 -1.80 -12.94 -12.00
C ILE A 224 -1.51 -13.63 -13.31
N ASP A 225 -0.51 -13.16 -14.02
CA ASP A 225 -0.08 -13.67 -15.32
C ASP A 225 1.09 -14.67 -15.18
N GLY A 226 1.89 -14.55 -14.11
CA GLY A 226 3.04 -15.42 -13.90
C GLY A 226 3.56 -15.49 -12.48
N VAL A 227 4.20 -16.62 -12.16
CA VAL A 227 4.95 -16.80 -10.92
C VAL A 227 6.43 -16.69 -11.25
N LEU A 228 7.11 -15.72 -10.61
CA LEU A 228 8.53 -15.48 -10.79
C LEU A 228 9.33 -16.45 -9.92
N GLY A 229 10.26 -17.17 -10.51
CA GLY A 229 11.17 -18.07 -9.80
C GLY A 229 12.45 -18.24 -10.57
N LYS A 230 13.53 -18.65 -9.90
CA LYS A 230 14.74 -19.09 -10.61
C LYS A 230 14.41 -20.36 -11.36
N GLU A 231 14.64 -20.39 -12.66
CA GLU A 231 14.66 -21.67 -13.37
C GLU A 231 15.65 -22.60 -12.65
N LYS A 232 15.16 -23.77 -12.21
CA LYS A 232 16.07 -24.80 -11.71
C LYS A 232 16.93 -25.21 -12.90
N LYS A 233 18.21 -24.84 -12.84
CA LYS A 233 19.21 -25.34 -13.76
C LYS A 233 19.37 -26.84 -13.59
#